data_7342925d8d06bc19c2cb86436bacea1c
#
_entry.id   7342925d8d06bc19c2cb86436bacea1c
#
_cell.length_a   1.000
_cell.length_b   1.000
_cell.length_c   1.000
_cell.angle_alpha   90.00
_cell.angle_beta   90.00
_cell.angle_gamma   90.00
#
_symmetry.space_group_name_H-M   'P 1'
#
loop_
_entity.id
_entity.type
_entity.pdbx_description
1 polymer ?
#
loop_
_entity_poly.entity_id
_entity_poly.type
_entity_poly.pdbx_seq_one_letter_code
_entity_poly.pdbx_strand_id
1 'polypeptide(L)'
;MTETRIIKKYPNRRLYDTERSCYVTVDDVRDLVLKGVNFKVVDAETNEDITRNILIQIITEQESGKKATFTTEMLAQLIRLSHDAAQQTFSSYLDQSMRMFREQQQFLQDQMQEALSGKTLAEMTRRNLELWQRMQESFLKATGIAPPKPKSDRRTKTPRETK
;
A
#
# COMPACT_ATOMS: atom_id res chain seq x y z
N MET A 1 15.21 19.54 2.16
CA MET A 1 14.37 19.67 0.96
C MET A 1 15.01 18.78 -0.08
N THR A 2 14.38 17.66 -0.45
CA THR A 2 14.89 16.78 -1.51
C THR A 2 14.68 17.49 -2.84
N GLU A 3 15.78 17.89 -3.51
CA GLU A 3 15.70 18.48 -4.85
C GLU A 3 14.99 17.54 -5.81
N THR A 4 14.03 18.08 -6.56
CA THR A 4 13.28 17.33 -7.56
C THR A 4 14.17 17.14 -8.79
N ARG A 5 14.49 15.90 -9.13
CA ARG A 5 15.31 15.55 -10.29
C ARG A 5 14.59 15.85 -11.60
N ILE A 6 15.25 16.57 -12.50
CA ILE A 6 14.67 16.94 -13.78
C ILE A 6 15.20 16.03 -14.89
N ILE A 7 14.26 15.46 -15.64
CA ILE A 7 14.54 14.66 -16.84
C ILE A 7 13.95 15.41 -18.03
N LYS A 8 14.71 15.64 -19.07
CA LYS A 8 14.27 16.32 -20.31
C LYS A 8 13.96 15.31 -21.39
N LYS A 9 12.80 15.40 -22.01
CA LYS A 9 12.42 14.61 -23.18
C LYS A 9 12.64 15.42 -24.44
N TYR A 10 13.42 14.88 -25.35
CA TYR A 10 13.70 15.46 -26.65
C TYR A 10 12.76 14.90 -27.75
N PRO A 11 12.58 15.60 -28.90
CA PRO A 11 11.71 15.15 -29.99
C PRO A 11 12.07 13.79 -30.58
N ASN A 12 13.36 13.42 -30.52
CA ASN A 12 13.87 12.12 -30.95
C ASN A 12 13.58 10.97 -29.99
N ARG A 13 12.62 11.15 -29.05
CA ARG A 13 12.20 10.20 -27.99
C ARG A 13 13.27 9.86 -26.97
N ARG A 14 14.42 10.56 -26.96
CA ARG A 14 15.45 10.38 -25.96
C ARG A 14 15.14 11.16 -24.70
N LEU A 15 15.38 10.52 -23.56
CA LEU A 15 15.30 11.15 -22.25
C LEU A 15 16.72 11.50 -21.78
N TYR A 16 16.88 12.67 -21.19
CA TYR A 16 18.16 13.15 -20.67
C TYR A 16 18.01 13.52 -19.20
N ASP A 17 18.79 12.91 -18.37
CA ASP A 17 18.85 13.16 -16.95
C ASP A 17 19.82 14.30 -16.66
N THR A 18 19.28 15.43 -16.20
CA THR A 18 20.10 16.60 -15.93
C THR A 18 21.02 16.48 -14.74
N GLU A 19 20.68 15.62 -13.76
CA GLU A 19 21.49 15.37 -12.56
C GLU A 19 22.69 14.49 -12.90
N ARG A 20 22.47 13.41 -13.66
CA ARG A 20 23.53 12.49 -14.07
C ARG A 20 24.25 12.93 -15.34
N SER A 21 23.77 13.98 -16.01
CA SER A 21 24.30 14.48 -17.29
C SER A 21 24.42 13.37 -18.35
N CYS A 22 23.44 12.48 -18.45
CA CYS A 22 23.45 11.37 -19.42
C CYS A 22 22.07 11.10 -19.99
N TYR A 23 22.04 10.43 -21.15
CA TYR A 23 20.79 9.90 -21.71
C TYR A 23 20.34 8.69 -20.90
N VAL A 24 19.02 8.59 -20.71
CA VAL A 24 18.37 7.52 -19.97
C VAL A 24 17.22 6.94 -20.80
N THR A 25 16.85 5.71 -20.51
CA THR A 25 15.73 5.01 -21.11
C THR A 25 14.46 5.16 -20.28
N VAL A 26 13.33 4.73 -20.80
CA VAL A 26 12.07 4.65 -20.06
C VAL A 26 12.19 3.68 -18.87
N ASP A 27 12.95 2.59 -19.02
CA ASP A 27 13.25 1.64 -17.93
C ASP A 27 14.07 2.28 -16.80
N ASP A 28 15.04 3.14 -17.13
CA ASP A 28 15.79 3.88 -16.11
C ASP A 28 14.89 4.81 -15.30
N VAL A 29 13.89 5.44 -15.94
CA VAL A 29 12.89 6.27 -15.26
C VAL A 29 11.99 5.42 -14.36
N ARG A 30 11.59 4.22 -14.82
CA ARG A 30 10.90 3.25 -13.99
C ARG A 30 11.67 2.90 -12.72
N ASP A 31 12.98 2.70 -12.84
CA ASP A 31 13.85 2.41 -11.69
C ASP A 31 13.88 3.56 -10.69
N LEU A 32 13.77 4.82 -11.14
CA LEU A 32 13.63 5.98 -10.24
C LEU A 32 12.32 5.91 -9.46
N VAL A 33 11.22 5.54 -10.11
CA VAL A 33 9.91 5.33 -9.45
C VAL A 33 10.02 4.25 -8.38
N LEU A 34 10.63 3.10 -8.70
CA LEU A 34 10.78 1.98 -7.77
C LEU A 34 11.65 2.31 -6.56
N LYS A 35 12.64 3.20 -6.74
CA LYS A 35 13.52 3.70 -5.67
C LYS A 35 12.90 4.86 -4.86
N GLY A 36 11.69 5.32 -5.21
CA GLY A 36 11.03 6.42 -4.54
C GLY A 36 11.73 7.78 -4.73
N VAL A 37 12.48 7.95 -5.84
CA VAL A 37 13.18 9.20 -6.14
C VAL A 37 12.17 10.22 -6.65
N ASN A 38 12.20 11.44 -6.11
CA ASN A 38 11.39 12.55 -6.60
C ASN A 38 11.97 13.07 -7.92
N PHE A 39 11.19 12.98 -9.01
CA PHE A 39 11.60 13.48 -10.31
C PHE A 39 10.44 14.13 -11.06
N LYS A 40 10.78 14.90 -12.08
CA LYS A 40 9.86 15.53 -13.02
C LYS A 40 10.40 15.35 -14.44
N VAL A 41 9.53 14.97 -15.37
CA VAL A 41 9.88 14.90 -16.79
C VAL A 41 9.28 16.10 -17.50
N VAL A 42 10.12 16.85 -18.19
CA VAL A 42 9.70 18.03 -18.97
C VAL A 42 10.04 17.85 -20.43
N ASP A 43 9.23 18.38 -21.31
CA ASP A 43 9.56 18.51 -22.72
C ASP A 43 10.72 19.51 -22.89
N ALA A 44 11.73 19.15 -23.67
CA ALA A 44 12.95 19.96 -23.80
C ALA A 44 12.73 21.26 -24.59
N GLU A 45 11.70 21.34 -25.43
CA GLU A 45 11.37 22.50 -26.27
C GLU A 45 10.37 23.42 -25.59
N THR A 46 9.27 22.85 -25.05
CA THR A 46 8.17 23.61 -24.47
C THR A 46 8.30 23.85 -22.97
N ASN A 47 9.18 23.10 -22.27
CA ASN A 47 9.27 23.01 -20.81
C ASN A 47 7.96 22.55 -20.12
N GLU A 48 7.03 21.99 -20.86
CA GLU A 48 5.78 21.45 -20.33
C GLU A 48 6.04 20.20 -19.49
N ASP A 49 5.30 20.04 -18.40
CA ASP A 49 5.36 18.86 -17.56
C ASP A 49 4.66 17.66 -18.21
N ILE A 50 5.42 16.70 -18.64
CA ILE A 50 4.95 15.47 -19.28
C ILE A 50 5.20 14.23 -18.41
N THR A 51 5.45 14.40 -17.12
CA THR A 51 5.71 13.31 -16.17
C THR A 51 4.62 12.24 -16.22
N ARG A 52 3.35 12.68 -16.20
CA ARG A 52 2.20 11.77 -16.27
C ARG A 52 2.22 10.89 -17.54
N ASN A 53 2.55 11.48 -18.68
CA ASN A 53 2.58 10.77 -19.95
C ASN A 53 3.65 9.68 -19.94
N ILE A 54 4.81 9.97 -19.37
CA ILE A 54 5.90 8.99 -19.22
C ILE A 54 5.52 7.87 -18.27
N LEU A 55 4.87 8.16 -17.14
CA LEU A 55 4.39 7.13 -16.22
C LEU A 55 3.35 6.21 -16.87
N ILE A 56 2.42 6.75 -17.65
CA ILE A 56 1.46 5.95 -18.43
C ILE A 56 2.18 5.09 -19.47
N GLN A 57 3.20 5.63 -20.15
CA GLN A 57 4.02 4.88 -21.10
C GLN A 57 4.71 3.70 -20.42
N ILE A 58 5.33 3.89 -19.25
CA ILE A 58 5.97 2.83 -18.45
C ILE A 58 4.96 1.72 -18.14
N ILE A 59 3.76 2.06 -17.68
CA ILE A 59 2.71 1.09 -17.37
C ILE A 59 2.32 0.32 -18.63
N THR A 60 2.12 1.00 -19.75
CA THR A 60 1.72 0.39 -21.04
C THR A 60 2.79 -0.56 -21.55
N GLU A 61 4.07 -0.22 -21.44
CA GLU A 61 5.18 -1.08 -21.85
C GLU A 61 5.25 -2.35 -20.98
N GLN A 62 5.01 -2.22 -19.67
CA GLN A 62 4.96 -3.36 -18.76
C GLN A 62 3.79 -4.31 -19.07
N GLU A 63 2.61 -3.75 -19.37
CA GLU A 63 1.42 -4.52 -19.71
C GLU A 63 1.52 -5.23 -21.08
N SER A 64 2.36 -4.74 -21.99
CA SER A 64 2.65 -5.39 -23.26
C SER A 64 3.55 -6.62 -23.13
N GLY A 65 4.11 -6.85 -21.94
CA GLY A 65 4.98 -7.98 -21.62
C GLY A 65 4.21 -9.27 -21.27
N LYS A 66 4.98 -10.36 -21.06
CA LYS A 66 4.43 -11.69 -20.73
C LYS A 66 3.68 -11.79 -19.38
N LYS A 67 3.71 -10.78 -18.55
CA LYS A 67 3.06 -10.71 -17.23
C LYS A 67 2.17 -9.47 -17.16
N ALA A 68 1.13 -9.44 -17.99
CA ALA A 68 0.10 -8.43 -17.90
C ALA A 68 -0.58 -8.51 -16.51
N THR A 69 -0.66 -7.38 -15.82
CA THR A 69 -1.25 -7.25 -14.48
C THR A 69 -2.73 -6.89 -14.57
N PHE A 70 -3.10 -6.11 -15.62
CA PHE A 70 -4.47 -5.65 -15.82
C PHE A 70 -5.23 -6.57 -16.76
N THR A 71 -6.39 -7.05 -16.32
CA THR A 71 -7.31 -7.76 -17.20
C THR A 71 -7.96 -6.80 -18.20
N THR A 72 -8.37 -7.30 -19.36
CA THR A 72 -9.12 -6.50 -20.35
C THR A 72 -10.36 -5.85 -19.72
N GLU A 73 -11.00 -6.54 -18.80
CA GLU A 73 -12.19 -6.07 -18.11
C GLU A 73 -11.89 -4.90 -17.16
N MET A 74 -10.78 -4.98 -16.42
CA MET A 74 -10.29 -3.85 -15.58
C MET A 74 -9.97 -2.62 -16.42
N LEU A 75 -9.29 -2.79 -17.55
CA LEU A 75 -8.99 -1.67 -18.46
C LEU A 75 -10.26 -1.05 -19.04
N ALA A 76 -11.23 -1.87 -19.45
CA ALA A 76 -12.52 -1.38 -19.94
C ALA A 76 -13.30 -0.62 -18.86
N GLN A 77 -13.26 -1.07 -17.61
CA GLN A 77 -13.87 -0.36 -16.47
C GLN A 77 -13.18 0.96 -16.19
N LEU A 78 -11.83 1.01 -16.22
CA LEU A 78 -11.07 2.26 -16.06
C LEU A 78 -11.47 3.29 -17.13
N ILE A 79 -11.63 2.87 -18.40
CA ILE A 79 -12.05 3.75 -19.48
C ILE A 79 -13.48 4.28 -19.25
N ARG A 80 -14.41 3.42 -18.85
CA ARG A 80 -15.79 3.81 -18.53
C ARG A 80 -15.85 4.83 -17.39
N LEU A 81 -15.08 4.60 -16.32
CA LEU A 81 -15.02 5.48 -15.16
C LEU A 81 -14.36 6.84 -15.46
N SER A 82 -13.50 6.91 -16.49
CA SER A 82 -12.87 8.18 -16.89
C SER A 82 -13.83 9.14 -17.63
N HIS A 83 -15.01 8.67 -18.03
CA HIS A 83 -15.96 9.43 -18.86
C HIS A 83 -17.11 10.08 -18.08
N ASP A 84 -17.35 9.67 -16.83
CA ASP A 84 -18.47 10.11 -16.00
C ASP A 84 -18.08 11.16 -14.94
N ALA A 85 -19.09 11.91 -14.45
CA ALA A 85 -18.98 12.82 -13.30
C ALA A 85 -18.45 12.13 -12.01
N ALA A 86 -18.29 10.81 -12.03
CA ALA A 86 -17.68 9.98 -10.99
C ALA A 86 -16.15 10.07 -10.94
N GLN A 87 -15.49 10.77 -11.86
CA GLN A 87 -14.02 10.81 -11.95
C GLN A 87 -13.35 11.29 -10.65
N GLN A 88 -13.91 12.31 -9.99
CA GLN A 88 -13.38 12.83 -8.73
C GLN A 88 -13.56 11.81 -7.58
N THR A 89 -14.72 11.16 -7.52
CA THR A 89 -15.01 10.14 -6.51
C THR A 89 -14.12 8.90 -6.71
N PHE A 90 -13.89 8.52 -7.95
CA PHE A 90 -13.04 7.38 -8.28
C PHE A 90 -11.56 7.65 -7.96
N SER A 91 -11.05 8.85 -8.29
CA SER A 91 -9.67 9.24 -7.94
C SER A 91 -9.46 9.22 -6.43
N SER A 92 -10.40 9.75 -5.66
CA SER A 92 -10.36 9.72 -4.19
C SER A 92 -10.38 8.30 -3.64
N TYR A 93 -11.20 7.42 -4.23
CA TYR A 93 -11.29 6.02 -3.84
C TYR A 93 -9.99 5.26 -4.14
N LEU A 94 -9.39 5.48 -5.32
CA LEU A 94 -8.09 4.89 -5.66
C LEU A 94 -6.98 5.36 -4.72
N ASP A 95 -6.90 6.66 -4.44
CA ASP A 95 -5.91 7.22 -3.51
C ASP A 95 -6.06 6.62 -2.11
N GLN A 96 -7.29 6.50 -1.63
CA GLN A 96 -7.57 5.88 -0.33
C GLN A 96 -7.21 4.39 -0.33
N SER A 97 -7.56 3.65 -1.38
CA SER A 97 -7.23 2.23 -1.52
C SER A 97 -5.72 1.99 -1.58
N MET A 98 -4.99 2.84 -2.30
CA MET A 98 -3.53 2.78 -2.38
C MET A 98 -2.84 3.13 -1.05
N ARG A 99 -3.41 4.05 -0.26
CA ARG A 99 -2.92 4.35 1.09
C ARG A 99 -3.11 3.16 2.02
N MET A 100 -4.32 2.60 2.06
CA MET A 100 -4.63 1.40 2.86
C MET A 100 -3.72 0.23 2.50
N PHE A 101 -3.48 0.00 1.20
CA PHE A 101 -2.58 -1.07 0.74
C PHE A 101 -1.14 -0.86 1.21
N ARG A 102 -0.62 0.37 1.15
CA ARG A 102 0.72 0.71 1.65
C ARG A 102 0.84 0.53 3.17
N GLU A 103 -0.16 1.00 3.92
CA GLU A 103 -0.21 0.84 5.37
C GLU A 103 -0.25 -0.65 5.76
N GLN A 104 -1.01 -1.46 5.04
CA GLN A 104 -1.06 -2.90 5.26
C GLN A 104 0.26 -3.60 4.92
N GLN A 105 0.95 -3.19 3.85
CA GLN A 105 2.28 -3.72 3.53
C GLN A 105 3.32 -3.34 4.60
N GLN A 106 3.33 -2.10 5.08
CA GLN A 106 4.21 -1.66 6.15
C GLN A 106 3.94 -2.45 7.44
N PHE A 107 2.68 -2.61 7.81
CA PHE A 107 2.30 -3.39 8.99
C PHE A 107 2.80 -4.85 8.93
N LEU A 108 2.70 -5.51 7.77
CA LEU A 108 3.23 -6.86 7.57
C LEU A 108 4.75 -6.90 7.64
N GLN A 109 5.44 -5.90 7.09
CA GLN A 109 6.90 -5.78 7.14
C GLN A 109 7.40 -5.56 8.57
N ASP A 110 6.74 -4.69 9.33
CA ASP A 110 7.05 -4.42 10.73
C ASP A 110 6.81 -5.65 11.60
N GLN A 111 5.73 -6.40 11.39
CA GLN A 111 5.48 -7.67 12.07
C GLN A 111 6.55 -8.73 11.77
N MET A 112 6.98 -8.86 10.52
CA MET A 112 8.06 -9.77 10.16
C MET A 112 9.39 -9.37 10.81
N GLN A 113 9.70 -8.08 10.86
CA GLN A 113 10.91 -7.57 11.49
C GLN A 113 10.87 -7.73 13.02
N GLU A 114 9.73 -7.52 13.67
CA GLU A 114 9.54 -7.81 15.09
C GLU A 114 9.65 -9.31 15.39
N ALA A 115 9.14 -10.19 14.54
CA ALA A 115 9.27 -11.64 14.68
C ALA A 115 10.73 -12.11 14.57
N LEU A 116 11.52 -11.50 13.69
CA LEU A 116 12.95 -11.80 13.50
C LEU A 116 13.84 -11.20 14.61
N SER A 117 13.39 -10.15 15.30
CA SER A 117 14.16 -9.47 16.36
C SER A 117 14.11 -10.16 17.73
N GLY A 118 13.55 -11.37 17.84
CA GLY A 118 13.67 -12.20 19.04
C GLY A 118 12.82 -11.76 20.24
N LYS A 119 11.80 -10.93 20.03
CA LYS A 119 10.78 -10.71 21.06
C LYS A 119 9.97 -11.99 21.22
N THR A 120 10.02 -12.53 22.43
CA THR A 120 9.52 -13.87 22.78
C THR A 120 8.10 -14.12 22.30
N LEU A 121 7.85 -15.35 21.83
CA LEU A 121 6.55 -15.87 21.39
C LEU A 121 5.41 -15.54 22.38
N ALA A 122 5.75 -15.39 23.67
CA ALA A 122 4.83 -14.99 24.73
C ALA A 122 4.27 -13.57 24.61
N GLU A 123 5.08 -12.60 24.14
CA GLU A 123 4.63 -11.23 23.92
C GLU A 123 3.75 -11.11 22.68
N MET A 124 4.05 -11.87 21.63
CA MET A 124 3.20 -11.95 20.43
C MET A 124 1.83 -12.53 20.73
N THR A 125 1.78 -13.60 21.56
CA THR A 125 0.52 -14.24 21.97
C THR A 125 -0.32 -13.27 22.81
N ARG A 126 0.30 -12.52 23.69
CA ARG A 126 -0.38 -11.53 24.55
C ARG A 126 -0.97 -10.38 23.75
N ARG A 127 -0.22 -9.82 22.80
CA ARG A 127 -0.66 -8.75 21.91
C ARG A 127 -1.78 -9.20 20.95
N ASN A 128 -1.69 -10.41 20.43
CA ASN A 128 -2.71 -11.00 19.58
C ASN A 128 -4.02 -11.24 20.37
N LEU A 129 -3.93 -11.65 21.63
CA LEU A 129 -5.09 -11.83 22.51
C LEU A 129 -5.77 -10.47 22.82
N GLU A 130 -5.00 -9.42 23.07
CA GLU A 130 -5.52 -8.06 23.30
C GLU A 130 -6.22 -7.48 22.06
N LEU A 131 -5.65 -7.69 20.86
CA LEU A 131 -6.28 -7.31 19.60
C LEU A 131 -7.60 -8.07 19.38
N TRP A 132 -7.62 -9.36 19.69
CA TRP A 132 -8.81 -10.19 19.57
C TRP A 132 -9.91 -9.75 20.54
N GLN A 133 -9.55 -9.40 21.78
CA GLN A 133 -10.48 -8.87 22.77
C GLN A 133 -11.07 -7.52 22.35
N ARG A 134 -10.27 -6.60 21.81
CA ARG A 134 -10.73 -5.29 21.30
C ARG A 134 -11.66 -5.46 20.08
N MET A 135 -11.37 -6.38 19.20
CA MET A 135 -12.23 -6.69 18.06
C MET A 135 -13.58 -7.28 18.52
N GLN A 136 -13.55 -8.18 19.50
CA GLN A 136 -14.76 -8.74 20.10
C GLN A 136 -15.61 -7.67 20.82
N GLU A 137 -15.00 -6.78 21.59
CA GLU A 137 -15.70 -5.66 22.23
C GLU A 137 -16.33 -4.70 21.20
N SER A 138 -15.61 -4.40 20.13
CA SER A 138 -16.12 -3.54 19.04
C SER A 138 -17.30 -4.20 18.32
N PHE A 139 -17.22 -5.51 18.08
CA PHE A 139 -18.30 -6.27 17.47
C PHE A 139 -19.54 -6.37 18.37
N LEU A 140 -19.33 -6.62 19.67
CA LEU A 140 -20.42 -6.67 20.65
C LEU A 140 -21.09 -5.30 20.85
N LYS A 141 -20.33 -4.20 20.84
CA LYS A 141 -20.86 -2.84 20.84
C LYS A 141 -21.66 -2.52 19.59
N ALA A 142 -21.22 -3.00 18.43
CA ALA A 142 -21.91 -2.78 17.17
C ALA A 142 -23.20 -3.62 17.01
N THR A 143 -23.24 -4.80 17.64
CA THR A 143 -24.40 -5.73 17.55
C THR A 143 -25.35 -5.65 18.74
N GLY A 144 -25.05 -4.87 19.78
CA GLY A 144 -25.91 -4.69 20.96
C GLY A 144 -26.07 -5.93 21.86
N ILE A 145 -25.22 -6.95 21.68
CA ILE A 145 -25.27 -8.20 22.48
C ILE A 145 -24.35 -8.06 23.68
N ALA A 146 -24.90 -8.14 24.91
CA ALA A 146 -24.14 -8.05 26.15
C ALA A 146 -23.17 -9.25 26.33
N PRO A 147 -21.93 -9.04 26.81
CA PRO A 147 -20.95 -10.10 27.00
C PRO A 147 -21.38 -11.09 28.09
N PRO A 148 -21.11 -12.40 27.95
CA PRO A 148 -21.40 -13.37 28.99
C PRO A 148 -20.51 -13.12 30.22
N LYS A 149 -21.10 -13.02 31.39
CA LYS A 149 -20.38 -12.84 32.67
C LYS A 149 -19.42 -14.02 32.91
N PRO A 150 -18.18 -13.80 33.36
CA PRO A 150 -17.25 -14.86 33.71
C PRO A 150 -17.84 -15.70 34.85
N LYS A 151 -17.93 -17.01 34.66
CA LYS A 151 -18.34 -17.97 35.69
C LYS A 151 -17.30 -17.93 36.82
N SER A 152 -17.73 -17.51 38.01
CA SER A 152 -16.94 -17.60 39.23
C SER A 152 -16.70 -19.06 39.56
N ASP A 153 -15.42 -19.43 39.61
CA ASP A 153 -14.93 -20.76 40.00
C ASP A 153 -15.30 -21.01 41.47
N ARG A 154 -16.30 -21.84 41.71
CA ARG A 154 -16.62 -22.31 43.03
C ARG A 154 -15.57 -23.37 43.43
N ARG A 155 -14.58 -22.93 44.21
CA ARG A 155 -13.70 -23.84 44.93
C ARG A 155 -14.54 -24.81 45.77
N THR A 156 -14.55 -26.08 45.41
CA THR A 156 -15.03 -27.18 46.22
C THR A 156 -14.14 -27.35 47.44
N LYS A 157 -14.70 -27.01 48.61
CA LYS A 157 -14.15 -27.38 49.91
C LYS A 157 -14.23 -28.89 50.05
N THR A 158 -13.10 -29.56 50.16
CA THR A 158 -13.00 -30.95 50.62
C THR A 158 -13.25 -31.02 52.11
N PRO A 159 -14.11 -31.92 52.63
CA PRO A 159 -14.25 -32.14 54.06
C PRO A 159 -13.05 -32.92 54.62
N ARG A 160 -12.51 -32.46 55.72
CA ARG A 160 -11.56 -33.25 56.55
C ARG A 160 -12.36 -34.38 57.25
N GLU A 161 -12.01 -35.58 57.00
CA GLU A 161 -12.35 -36.73 57.88
C GLU A 161 -11.36 -36.82 59.01
N THR A 162 -11.89 -36.83 60.22
CA THR A 162 -11.27 -37.20 61.49
C THR A 162 -11.37 -38.71 61.69
N LYS A 163 -10.24 -39.41 61.84
CA LYS A 163 -10.01 -40.35 62.90
C LYS A 163 -8.56 -40.82 62.95
#